data_61ed4ab738fcb5b413c088b8e3ea0f4f
#
_entry.id   61ed4ab738fcb5b413c088b8e3ea0f4f
#
_cell.length_a   1.000
_cell.length_b   1.000
_cell.length_c   1.000
_cell.angle_alpha   90.00
_cell.angle_beta   90.00
_cell.angle_gamma   90.00
#
_symmetry.space_group_name_H-M   'P 1'
#
loop_
_entity.id
_entity.type
_entity.pdbx_description
1 polymer ?
#
loop_
_entity_poly.entity_id
_entity_poly.type
_entity_poly.pdbx_seq_one_letter_code
_entity_poly.pdbx_strand_id
1 'polypeptide(L)'
;AGLFEPLVKGLVKMAGSNITLIMIATSLIAVVAHMDGACASTYLITIPVMLPIFKKMKLNPLILLLLVGLSTGVMNLVPWGGPTIRAATAIEMDATELWVSMIPMQIFGLIISLGAAVICGKTETMRLKKAGVDLAALSAEVEAEKDEDKDGLRRPKLFWVDLILTILVIAALVKSGVAPYLIFMFGTMIALMINYPDMGLQG
;
A
#
# COMPACT_ATOMS: atom_id res chain seq x y z
N ALA A 1 11.64 7.12 0.48
CA ALA A 1 12.07 6.31 -0.62
C ALA A 1 12.50 4.91 -0.16
N GLY A 2 11.90 3.85 -0.68
CA GLY A 2 12.30 2.47 -0.39
C GLY A 2 11.65 1.77 0.82
N LEU A 3 10.85 2.45 1.63
CA LEU A 3 10.18 1.86 2.81
C LEU A 3 9.21 0.73 2.42
N PHE A 4 8.47 0.92 1.35
CA PHE A 4 7.46 -0.06 0.89
C PHE A 4 8.07 -1.25 0.17
N GLU A 5 9.26 -1.13 -0.35
CA GLU A 5 9.88 -2.13 -1.19
C GLU A 5 10.23 -3.44 -0.46
N PRO A 6 10.85 -3.45 0.73
CA PRO A 6 11.07 -4.67 1.49
C PRO A 6 9.76 -5.37 1.85
N LEU A 7 8.71 -4.59 2.17
CA LEU A 7 7.37 -5.11 2.44
C LEU A 7 6.77 -5.73 1.18
N VAL A 8 6.86 -5.05 0.03
CA VAL A 8 6.40 -5.57 -1.26
C VAL A 8 7.16 -6.84 -1.64
N LYS A 9 8.50 -6.81 -1.58
CA LYS A 9 9.34 -7.99 -1.86
C LYS A 9 9.03 -9.14 -0.91
N GLY A 10 8.86 -8.86 0.38
CA GLY A 10 8.47 -9.85 1.39
C GLY A 10 7.11 -10.50 1.08
N LEU A 11 6.08 -9.70 0.83
CA LEU A 11 4.73 -10.18 0.51
C LEU A 11 4.69 -10.97 -0.80
N VAL A 12 5.38 -10.47 -1.83
CA VAL A 12 5.44 -11.17 -3.14
C VAL A 12 6.28 -12.45 -3.03
N LYS A 13 7.35 -12.46 -2.24
CA LYS A 13 8.14 -13.67 -1.98
C LYS A 13 7.33 -14.73 -1.22
N MET A 14 6.57 -14.31 -0.20
CA MET A 14 5.68 -15.21 0.53
C MET A 14 4.52 -15.74 -0.34
N ALA A 15 4.04 -14.94 -1.29
CA ALA A 15 2.99 -15.35 -2.23
C ALA A 15 3.47 -16.45 -3.19
N GLY A 16 4.77 -16.49 -3.53
CA GLY A 16 5.32 -17.49 -4.45
C GLY A 16 4.52 -17.61 -5.73
N SER A 17 4.14 -18.84 -6.08
CA SER A 17 3.28 -19.17 -7.23
C SER A 17 1.78 -19.09 -6.95
N ASN A 18 1.39 -18.77 -5.72
CA ASN A 18 -0.02 -18.80 -5.34
C ASN A 18 -0.71 -17.48 -5.72
N ILE A 19 -1.51 -17.51 -6.78
CA ILE A 19 -2.26 -16.38 -7.31
C ILE A 19 -3.12 -15.71 -6.23
N THR A 20 -3.75 -16.49 -5.35
CA THR A 20 -4.59 -15.96 -4.28
C THR A 20 -3.76 -15.14 -3.29
N LEU A 21 -2.56 -15.60 -2.96
CA LEU A 21 -1.66 -14.83 -2.09
C LEU A 21 -1.13 -13.56 -2.77
N ILE A 22 -0.91 -13.58 -4.10
CA ILE A 22 -0.56 -12.38 -4.88
C ILE A 22 -1.69 -11.34 -4.80
N MET A 23 -2.95 -11.75 -4.92
CA MET A 23 -4.10 -10.85 -4.80
C MET A 23 -4.22 -10.26 -3.39
N ILE A 24 -4.05 -11.09 -2.35
CA ILE A 24 -4.05 -10.63 -0.96
C ILE A 24 -2.88 -9.65 -0.72
N ALA A 25 -1.67 -9.99 -1.19
CA ALA A 25 -0.50 -9.12 -1.11
C ALA A 25 -0.75 -7.76 -1.78
N THR A 26 -1.40 -7.75 -2.95
CA THR A 26 -1.78 -6.52 -3.66
C THR A 26 -2.68 -5.63 -2.80
N SER A 27 -3.72 -6.20 -2.19
CA SER A 27 -4.62 -5.44 -1.30
C SER A 27 -3.88 -4.92 -0.07
N LEU A 28 -3.03 -5.73 0.56
CA LEU A 28 -2.25 -5.31 1.73
C LEU A 28 -1.25 -4.21 1.40
N ILE A 29 -0.56 -4.30 0.24
CA ILE A 29 0.33 -3.24 -0.23
C ILE A 29 -0.44 -1.95 -0.43
N ALA A 30 -1.63 -1.99 -1.04
CA ALA A 30 -2.47 -0.83 -1.25
C ALA A 30 -2.95 -0.22 0.09
N VAL A 31 -3.34 -1.04 1.08
CA VAL A 31 -3.71 -0.59 2.43
C VAL A 31 -2.55 0.15 3.09
N VAL A 32 -1.35 -0.43 3.07
CA VAL A 32 -0.16 0.19 3.69
C VAL A 32 0.27 1.44 2.92
N ALA A 33 0.25 1.40 1.59
CA ALA A 33 0.57 2.56 0.76
C ALA A 33 -0.40 3.73 0.97
N HIS A 34 -1.65 3.45 1.37
CA HIS A 34 -2.68 4.48 1.64
C HIS A 34 -2.61 5.09 3.05
N MET A 35 -1.63 4.72 3.87
CA MET A 35 -1.49 5.29 5.22
C MET A 35 -1.23 6.80 5.23
N ASP A 36 -0.81 7.39 4.11
CA ASP A 36 -0.70 8.85 3.92
C ASP A 36 -2.05 9.55 3.68
N GLY A 37 -3.14 8.80 3.44
CA GLY A 37 -4.47 9.31 3.15
C GLY A 37 -4.65 9.87 1.73
N ALA A 38 -3.69 9.64 0.82
CA ALA A 38 -3.72 10.16 -0.55
C ALA A 38 -3.91 9.04 -1.59
N CYS A 39 -5.04 9.09 -2.32
CA CYS A 39 -5.31 8.09 -3.36
C CYS A 39 -4.23 8.09 -4.45
N ALA A 40 -3.77 9.26 -4.89
CA ALA A 40 -2.81 9.37 -5.98
C ALA A 40 -1.50 8.64 -5.69
N SER A 41 -0.92 8.83 -4.49
CA SER A 41 0.31 8.15 -4.06
C SER A 41 0.13 6.64 -4.00
N THR A 42 -1.01 6.17 -3.51
CA THR A 42 -1.32 4.73 -3.45
C THR A 42 -1.29 4.09 -4.83
N TYR A 43 -1.96 4.71 -5.83
CA TYR A 43 -1.96 4.20 -7.19
C TYR A 43 -0.57 4.27 -7.83
N LEU A 44 0.16 5.38 -7.64
CA LEU A 44 1.51 5.58 -8.19
C LEU A 44 2.55 4.62 -7.58
N ILE A 45 2.34 4.16 -6.37
CA ILE A 45 3.21 3.18 -5.70
C ILE A 45 2.80 1.76 -6.07
N THR A 46 1.53 1.42 -5.93
CA THR A 46 1.06 0.02 -6.02
C THR A 46 1.02 -0.50 -7.44
N ILE A 47 0.52 0.32 -8.40
CA ILE A 47 0.33 -0.14 -9.78
C ILE A 47 1.66 -0.43 -10.48
N PRO A 48 2.67 0.46 -10.50
CA PRO A 48 3.94 0.18 -11.17
C PRO A 48 4.66 -1.04 -10.61
N VAL A 49 4.50 -1.32 -9.32
CA VAL A 49 5.13 -2.46 -8.66
C VAL A 49 4.41 -3.78 -8.98
N MET A 50 3.09 -3.78 -8.94
CA MET A 50 2.30 -5.01 -9.09
C MET A 50 1.96 -5.35 -10.55
N LEU A 51 1.87 -4.36 -11.44
CA LEU A 51 1.51 -4.57 -12.83
C LEU A 51 2.46 -5.49 -13.61
N PRO A 52 3.81 -5.40 -13.47
CA PRO A 52 4.72 -6.36 -14.08
C PRO A 52 4.45 -7.80 -13.64
N ILE A 53 4.18 -8.02 -12.33
CA ILE A 53 3.86 -9.34 -11.77
C ILE A 53 2.55 -9.87 -12.36
N PHE A 54 1.51 -9.02 -12.44
CA PHE A 54 0.24 -9.39 -13.05
C PHE A 54 0.39 -9.77 -14.51
N LYS A 55 1.17 -8.98 -15.28
CA LYS A 55 1.44 -9.28 -16.72
C LYS A 55 2.17 -10.61 -16.88
N LYS A 56 3.23 -10.87 -16.12
CA LYS A 56 4.01 -12.11 -16.16
C LYS A 56 3.15 -13.32 -15.81
N MET A 57 2.36 -13.20 -14.75
CA MET A 57 1.44 -14.26 -14.32
C MET A 57 0.19 -14.37 -15.20
N LYS A 58 0.08 -13.60 -16.29
CA LYS A 58 -1.09 -13.55 -17.18
C LYS A 58 -2.41 -13.28 -16.46
N LEU A 59 -2.34 -12.55 -15.34
CA LEU A 59 -3.49 -12.13 -14.55
C LEU A 59 -4.18 -10.92 -15.20
N ASN A 60 -5.49 -10.78 -14.97
CA ASN A 60 -6.24 -9.65 -15.52
C ASN A 60 -5.85 -8.34 -14.80
N PRO A 61 -5.30 -7.32 -15.50
CA PRO A 61 -4.90 -6.05 -14.89
C PRO A 61 -6.08 -5.26 -14.29
N LEU A 62 -7.32 -5.50 -14.72
CA LEU A 62 -8.50 -4.84 -14.15
C LEU A 62 -8.74 -5.28 -12.71
N ILE A 63 -8.34 -6.51 -12.35
CA ILE A 63 -8.40 -6.98 -10.97
C ILE A 63 -7.42 -6.20 -10.08
N LEU A 64 -6.23 -5.87 -10.60
CA LEU A 64 -5.30 -5.00 -9.88
C LEU A 64 -5.94 -3.67 -9.52
N LEU A 65 -6.58 -3.00 -10.50
CA LEU A 65 -7.30 -1.74 -10.27
C LEU A 65 -8.45 -1.91 -9.27
N LEU A 66 -9.21 -2.99 -9.38
CA LEU A 66 -10.30 -3.30 -8.45
C LEU A 66 -9.80 -3.43 -7.00
N LEU A 67 -8.74 -4.22 -6.78
CA LEU A 67 -8.20 -4.46 -5.44
C LEU A 67 -7.59 -3.19 -4.83
N VAL A 68 -6.85 -2.42 -5.63
CA VAL A 68 -6.31 -1.13 -5.18
C VAL A 68 -7.46 -0.16 -4.88
N GLY A 69 -8.48 -0.08 -5.74
CA GLY A 69 -9.65 0.78 -5.54
C GLY A 69 -10.45 0.43 -4.29
N LEU A 70 -10.70 -0.85 -4.03
CA LEU A 70 -11.37 -1.29 -2.80
C LEU A 70 -10.57 -0.93 -1.55
N SER A 71 -9.27 -1.21 -1.57
CA SER A 71 -8.39 -0.91 -0.43
C SER A 71 -8.30 0.61 -0.16
N THR A 72 -8.12 1.44 -1.19
CA THR A 72 -8.09 2.89 -1.06
C THR A 72 -9.42 3.45 -0.59
N GLY A 73 -10.55 2.93 -1.10
CA GLY A 73 -11.89 3.36 -0.69
C GLY A 73 -12.12 3.18 0.81
N VAL A 74 -11.72 2.05 1.35
CA VAL A 74 -11.82 1.75 2.79
C VAL A 74 -10.83 2.60 3.61
N MET A 75 -9.59 2.72 3.14
CA MET A 75 -8.55 3.47 3.84
C MET A 75 -8.74 4.99 3.79
N ASN A 76 -9.59 5.52 2.90
CA ASN A 76 -10.00 6.93 2.92
C ASN A 76 -10.74 7.34 4.20
N LEU A 77 -11.20 6.39 5.01
CA LEU A 77 -11.84 6.65 6.29
C LEU A 77 -10.88 7.07 7.41
N VAL A 78 -9.54 7.05 7.19
CA VAL A 78 -8.57 7.52 8.20
C VAL A 78 -8.79 9.00 8.56
N PRO A 79 -8.49 9.45 9.80
CA PRO A 79 -8.85 10.79 10.26
C PRO A 79 -8.13 11.92 9.52
N TRP A 80 -7.00 11.64 8.87
CA TRP A 80 -6.30 12.59 7.99
C TRP A 80 -6.64 12.40 6.51
N GLY A 81 -7.53 11.47 6.18
CA GLY A 81 -8.04 11.28 4.82
C GLY A 81 -8.93 12.45 4.37
N GLY A 82 -8.75 12.88 3.14
CA GLY A 82 -9.49 14.01 2.60
C GLY A 82 -11.03 13.90 2.73
N PRO A 83 -11.66 12.75 2.45
CA PRO A 83 -13.10 12.57 2.66
C PRO A 83 -13.52 12.73 4.13
N THR A 84 -12.79 12.14 5.08
CA THR A 84 -13.10 12.21 6.50
C THR A 84 -12.98 13.63 7.03
N ILE A 85 -11.92 14.37 6.67
CA ILE A 85 -11.75 15.77 7.07
C ILE A 85 -12.91 16.63 6.54
N ARG A 86 -13.30 16.46 5.28
CA ARG A 86 -14.43 17.23 4.70
C ARG A 86 -15.75 16.91 5.37
N ALA A 87 -16.02 15.63 5.66
CA ALA A 87 -17.23 15.23 6.38
C ALA A 87 -17.25 15.80 7.80
N ALA A 88 -16.16 15.68 8.55
CA ALA A 88 -16.02 16.23 9.89
C ALA A 88 -16.24 17.74 9.91
N THR A 89 -15.64 18.48 8.96
CA THR A 89 -15.83 19.93 8.82
C THR A 89 -17.31 20.29 8.55
N ALA A 90 -18.01 19.51 7.71
CA ALA A 90 -19.40 19.78 7.35
C ALA A 90 -20.38 19.59 8.52
N ILE A 91 -20.04 18.73 9.47
CA ILE A 91 -20.87 18.45 10.68
C ILE A 91 -20.30 19.08 11.95
N GLU A 92 -19.28 19.96 11.81
CA GLU A 92 -18.62 20.67 12.91
C GLU A 92 -18.08 19.74 14.01
N MET A 93 -17.54 18.59 13.62
CA MET A 93 -16.97 17.55 14.50
C MET A 93 -15.46 17.44 14.30
N ASP A 94 -14.73 16.98 15.32
CA ASP A 94 -13.32 16.63 15.17
C ASP A 94 -13.16 15.39 14.26
N ALA A 95 -12.17 15.41 13.35
CA ALA A 95 -11.97 14.34 12.38
C ALA A 95 -11.59 13.00 13.05
N THR A 96 -10.88 13.04 14.19
CA THR A 96 -10.52 11.83 14.95
C THR A 96 -11.73 11.25 15.66
N GLU A 97 -12.60 12.11 16.21
CA GLU A 97 -13.85 11.70 16.85
C GLU A 97 -14.78 11.03 15.84
N LEU A 98 -14.95 11.64 14.65
CA LEU A 98 -15.70 11.05 13.55
C LEU A 98 -15.11 9.70 13.15
N TRP A 99 -13.78 9.61 13.00
CA TRP A 99 -13.11 8.36 12.63
C TRP A 99 -13.33 7.25 13.65
N VAL A 100 -13.24 7.55 14.94
CA VAL A 100 -13.47 6.56 16.03
C VAL A 100 -14.86 5.92 15.87
N SER A 101 -15.88 6.72 15.52
CA SER A 101 -17.24 6.20 15.27
C SER A 101 -17.32 5.31 14.03
N MET A 102 -16.42 5.49 13.05
CA MET A 102 -16.38 4.75 11.79
C MET A 102 -15.44 3.53 11.80
N ILE A 103 -14.66 3.31 12.87
CA ILE A 103 -13.74 2.15 12.97
C ILE A 103 -14.42 0.81 12.68
N PRO A 104 -15.62 0.49 13.20
CA PRO A 104 -16.28 -0.78 12.89
C PRO A 104 -16.55 -0.94 11.39
N MET A 105 -16.99 0.14 10.73
CA MET A 105 -17.21 0.15 9.28
C MET A 105 -15.91 -0.03 8.49
N GLN A 106 -14.82 0.60 8.93
CA GLN A 106 -13.50 0.46 8.32
C GLN A 106 -12.97 -0.97 8.43
N ILE A 107 -13.11 -1.61 9.60
CA ILE A 107 -12.72 -3.02 9.81
C ILE A 107 -13.54 -3.92 8.89
N PHE A 108 -14.85 -3.73 8.82
CA PHE A 108 -15.73 -4.50 7.94
C PHE A 108 -15.36 -4.32 6.46
N GLY A 109 -15.06 -3.08 6.04
CA GLY A 109 -14.58 -2.79 4.70
C GLY A 109 -13.26 -3.47 4.36
N LEU A 110 -12.30 -3.53 5.30
CA LEU A 110 -11.04 -4.26 5.12
C LEU A 110 -11.28 -5.77 4.95
N ILE A 111 -12.19 -6.34 5.74
CA ILE A 111 -12.58 -7.77 5.59
C ILE A 111 -13.17 -8.02 4.21
N ILE A 112 -14.04 -7.13 3.71
CA ILE A 112 -14.61 -7.24 2.36
C ILE A 112 -13.51 -7.12 1.30
N SER A 113 -12.59 -6.15 1.42
CA SER A 113 -11.48 -5.97 0.49
C SER A 113 -10.59 -7.21 0.39
N LEU A 114 -10.22 -7.79 1.53
CA LEU A 114 -9.44 -9.03 1.57
C LEU A 114 -10.25 -10.22 1.07
N GLY A 115 -11.54 -10.30 1.39
CA GLY A 115 -12.46 -11.30 0.85
C GLY A 115 -12.55 -11.24 -0.68
N ALA A 116 -12.66 -10.04 -1.24
CA ALA A 116 -12.64 -9.82 -2.68
C ALA A 116 -11.29 -10.29 -3.30
N ALA A 117 -10.16 -10.02 -2.64
CA ALA A 117 -8.85 -10.51 -3.08
C ALA A 117 -8.80 -12.05 -3.14
N VAL A 118 -9.35 -12.73 -2.13
CA VAL A 118 -9.43 -14.20 -2.12
C VAL A 118 -10.33 -14.73 -3.25
N ILE A 119 -11.49 -14.11 -3.46
CA ILE A 119 -12.43 -14.50 -4.52
C ILE A 119 -11.77 -14.28 -5.90
N CYS A 120 -11.20 -13.10 -6.14
CA CYS A 120 -10.48 -12.81 -7.37
C CYS A 120 -9.31 -13.77 -7.61
N GLY A 121 -8.55 -14.10 -6.57
CA GLY A 121 -7.46 -15.06 -6.66
C GLY A 121 -7.92 -16.45 -7.04
N LYS A 122 -9.00 -16.96 -6.45
CA LYS A 122 -9.58 -18.26 -6.81
C LYS A 122 -10.14 -18.27 -8.23
N THR A 123 -10.84 -17.20 -8.64
CA THR A 123 -11.42 -17.10 -10.00
C THR A 123 -10.32 -17.03 -11.07
N GLU A 124 -9.25 -16.26 -10.86
CA GLU A 124 -8.11 -16.20 -11.76
C GLU A 124 -7.34 -17.52 -11.83
N THR A 125 -7.15 -18.19 -10.70
CA THR A 125 -6.55 -19.53 -10.65
C THR A 125 -7.36 -20.53 -11.48
N MET A 126 -8.68 -20.53 -11.35
CA MET A 126 -9.56 -21.39 -12.14
C MET A 126 -9.52 -21.03 -13.64
N ARG A 127 -9.51 -19.73 -13.98
CA ARG A 127 -9.40 -19.25 -15.35
C ARG A 127 -8.12 -19.75 -16.02
N LEU A 128 -6.98 -19.60 -15.37
CA LEU A 128 -5.68 -20.00 -15.90
C LEU A 128 -5.54 -21.51 -16.03
N LYS A 129 -6.02 -22.27 -15.05
CA LYS A 129 -6.06 -23.75 -15.12
C LYS A 129 -6.91 -24.24 -16.30
N LYS A 130 -8.10 -23.64 -16.52
CA LYS A 130 -8.95 -23.96 -17.68
C LYS A 130 -8.28 -23.61 -19.02
N ALA A 131 -7.43 -22.58 -19.05
CA ALA A 131 -6.66 -22.18 -20.22
C ALA A 131 -5.40 -23.05 -20.46
N GLY A 132 -5.14 -24.07 -19.64
CA GLY A 132 -3.99 -24.96 -19.77
C GLY A 132 -2.64 -24.30 -19.43
N VAL A 133 -2.64 -23.21 -18.67
CA VAL A 133 -1.42 -22.48 -18.30
C VAL A 133 -0.71 -23.20 -17.16
N ASP A 134 0.58 -23.50 -17.34
CA ASP A 134 1.43 -24.03 -16.28
C ASP A 134 1.81 -22.92 -15.29
N LEU A 135 1.17 -22.95 -14.12
CA LEU A 135 1.38 -21.97 -13.07
C LEU A 135 2.76 -22.11 -12.41
N ALA A 136 3.34 -23.31 -12.42
CA ALA A 136 4.65 -23.55 -11.81
C ALA A 136 5.77 -22.94 -12.68
N ALA A 137 5.68 -23.05 -13.99
CA ALA A 137 6.61 -22.43 -14.92
C ALA A 137 6.57 -20.89 -14.83
N LEU A 138 5.36 -20.30 -14.77
CA LEU A 138 5.20 -18.84 -14.65
C LEU A 138 5.75 -18.30 -13.33
N SER A 139 5.66 -19.06 -12.24
CA SER A 139 6.20 -18.63 -10.96
C SER A 139 7.72 -18.64 -10.93
N ALA A 140 8.35 -19.64 -11.55
CA ALA A 140 9.80 -19.73 -11.66
C ALA A 140 10.38 -18.52 -12.44
N GLU A 141 9.71 -18.08 -13.52
CA GLU A 141 10.09 -16.89 -14.28
C GLU A 141 10.01 -15.60 -13.42
N VAL A 142 8.98 -15.47 -12.58
CA VAL A 142 8.82 -14.31 -11.68
C VAL A 142 9.89 -14.30 -10.59
N GLU A 143 10.34 -15.45 -10.13
CA GLU A 143 11.39 -15.55 -9.10
C GLU A 143 12.79 -15.25 -9.68
N ALA A 144 13.09 -15.67 -10.88
CA ALA A 144 14.40 -15.50 -11.50
C ALA A 144 14.79 -14.03 -11.79
N GLU A 145 13.82 -13.15 -12.08
CA GLU A 145 14.08 -11.73 -12.39
C GLU A 145 14.10 -10.79 -11.15
N LYS A 146 13.82 -11.30 -9.95
CA LYS A 146 13.81 -10.47 -8.74
C LYS A 146 15.19 -9.96 -8.31
N ASP A 147 16.28 -10.49 -8.87
CA ASP A 147 17.66 -10.14 -8.50
C ASP A 147 18.27 -8.98 -9.31
N GLU A 148 17.60 -8.48 -10.36
CA GLU A 148 18.11 -7.34 -11.14
C GLU A 148 17.50 -6.00 -10.74
N ASP A 149 17.83 -5.54 -9.54
CA ASP A 149 17.33 -4.28 -9.05
C ASP A 149 18.40 -3.17 -9.10
N LYS A 150 18.28 -2.28 -10.09
CA LYS A 150 19.27 -1.25 -10.46
C LYS A 150 18.86 0.18 -10.11
N ASP A 151 18.33 0.46 -8.93
CA ASP A 151 18.06 1.84 -8.54
C ASP A 151 19.03 2.34 -7.47
N GLY A 152 20.01 3.16 -7.89
CA GLY A 152 21.06 3.73 -7.04
C GLY A 152 20.60 4.69 -5.94
N LEU A 153 19.28 5.02 -5.89
CA LEU A 153 18.68 5.89 -4.87
C LEU A 153 18.25 5.15 -3.59
N ARG A 154 18.53 3.85 -3.52
CA ARG A 154 18.10 2.99 -2.41
C ARG A 154 19.04 3.09 -1.22
N ARG A 155 18.46 3.28 -0.03
CA ARG A 155 19.18 3.30 1.24
C ARG A 155 18.63 2.25 2.21
N PRO A 156 18.90 0.95 1.99
CA PRO A 156 18.34 -0.14 2.80
C PRO A 156 18.76 -0.07 4.27
N LYS A 157 19.87 0.62 4.57
CA LYS A 157 20.37 0.80 5.95
C LYS A 157 19.48 1.72 6.79
N LEU A 158 18.70 2.60 6.15
CA LEU A 158 17.81 3.54 6.85
C LEU A 158 16.37 3.03 6.99
N PHE A 159 16.06 1.83 6.50
CA PHE A 159 14.72 1.23 6.57
C PHE A 159 14.11 1.26 7.97
N TRP A 160 14.88 0.85 8.99
CA TRP A 160 14.39 0.84 10.38
C TRP A 160 14.14 2.24 10.93
N VAL A 161 14.95 3.21 10.52
CA VAL A 161 14.80 4.62 10.92
C VAL A 161 13.53 5.18 10.30
N ASP A 162 13.31 4.95 9.01
CA ASP A 162 12.11 5.40 8.29
C ASP A 162 10.84 4.71 8.83
N LEU A 163 10.92 3.43 9.19
CA LEU A 163 9.81 2.70 9.81
C LEU A 163 9.45 3.29 11.18
N ILE A 164 10.43 3.54 12.03
CA ILE A 164 10.21 4.17 13.35
C ILE A 164 9.63 5.58 13.17
N LEU A 165 10.19 6.38 12.26
CA LEU A 165 9.68 7.72 11.97
C LEU A 165 8.22 7.67 11.50
N THR A 166 7.88 6.74 10.62
CA THR A 166 6.50 6.54 10.13
C THR A 166 5.55 6.20 11.28
N ILE A 167 5.95 5.28 12.17
CA ILE A 167 5.14 4.91 13.34
C ILE A 167 4.96 6.11 14.28
N LEU A 168 6.01 6.91 14.50
CA LEU A 168 5.94 8.11 15.33
C LEU A 168 5.00 9.16 14.73
N VAL A 169 5.07 9.39 13.41
CA VAL A 169 4.16 10.31 12.69
C VAL A 169 2.71 9.84 12.83
N ILE A 170 2.43 8.55 12.62
CA ILE A 170 1.08 7.99 12.78
C ILE A 170 0.59 8.12 14.22
N ALA A 171 1.43 7.80 15.21
CA ALA A 171 1.08 7.94 16.62
C ALA A 171 0.79 9.41 17.00
N ALA A 172 1.56 10.35 16.46
CA ALA A 172 1.33 11.78 16.63
C ALA A 172 0.00 12.22 16.02
N LEU A 173 -0.34 11.74 14.81
CA LEU A 173 -1.61 12.04 14.14
C LEU A 173 -2.84 11.59 14.96
N VAL A 174 -2.71 10.45 15.64
CA VAL A 174 -3.84 9.89 16.43
C VAL A 174 -3.95 10.53 17.83
N LYS A 175 -2.82 10.90 18.45
CA LYS A 175 -2.80 11.26 19.88
C LYS A 175 -2.58 12.75 20.17
N SER A 176 -1.96 13.53 19.27
CA SER A 176 -1.46 14.86 19.65
C SER A 176 -2.48 15.98 19.59
N GLY A 177 -3.63 15.80 18.92
CA GLY A 177 -4.57 16.90 18.66
C GLY A 177 -4.00 18.05 17.81
N VAL A 178 -2.78 17.90 17.30
CA VAL A 178 -2.13 18.88 16.40
C VAL A 178 -2.65 18.69 14.96
N ALA A 179 -2.80 19.79 14.26
CA ALA A 179 -3.27 19.74 12.87
C ALA A 179 -2.40 18.80 11.99
N PRO A 180 -3.01 17.86 11.24
CA PRO A 180 -2.30 16.82 10.49
C PRO A 180 -1.23 17.36 9.55
N TYR A 181 -1.46 18.52 8.92
CA TYR A 181 -0.49 19.13 7.99
C TYR A 181 0.84 19.51 8.68
N LEU A 182 0.80 19.94 9.95
CA LEU A 182 2.02 20.26 10.71
C LEU A 182 2.81 18.99 10.99
N ILE A 183 2.14 17.91 11.40
CA ILE A 183 2.79 16.64 11.69
C ILE A 183 3.44 16.06 10.43
N PHE A 184 2.75 16.09 9.29
CA PHE A 184 3.33 15.67 8.01
C PHE A 184 4.48 16.55 7.57
N MET A 185 4.39 17.89 7.73
CA MET A 185 5.46 18.82 7.39
C MET A 185 6.73 18.52 8.18
N PHE A 186 6.64 18.41 9.50
CA PHE A 186 7.79 18.07 10.34
C PHE A 186 8.32 16.66 10.08
N GLY A 187 7.43 15.66 9.93
CA GLY A 187 7.81 14.30 9.58
C GLY A 187 8.58 14.21 8.27
N THR A 188 8.09 14.92 7.23
CA THR A 188 8.76 14.98 5.93
C THR A 188 10.11 15.67 6.01
N MET A 189 10.21 16.79 6.75
CA MET A 189 11.45 17.52 6.93
C MET A 189 12.51 16.65 7.62
N ILE A 190 12.15 15.92 8.69
CA ILE A 190 13.03 14.97 9.37
C ILE A 190 13.44 13.85 8.44
N ALA A 191 12.49 13.27 7.69
CA ALA A 191 12.77 12.19 6.73
C ALA A 191 13.76 12.64 5.64
N LEU A 192 13.61 13.85 5.10
CA LEU A 192 14.52 14.40 4.09
C LEU A 192 15.92 14.63 4.67
N MET A 193 16.03 15.20 5.86
CA MET A 193 17.32 15.43 6.51
C MET A 193 18.08 14.13 6.80
N ILE A 194 17.38 13.05 7.18
CA ILE A 194 18.00 11.76 7.48
C ILE A 194 18.34 11.00 6.19
N ASN A 195 17.43 10.98 5.22
CA ASN A 195 17.60 10.16 4.01
C ASN A 195 18.44 10.84 2.94
N TYR A 196 18.39 12.18 2.85
CA TYR A 196 19.05 12.95 1.81
C TYR A 196 19.79 14.15 2.40
N PRO A 197 20.94 13.93 3.10
CA PRO A 197 21.70 15.02 3.75
C PRO A 197 22.31 15.99 2.74
N ASP A 198 22.53 15.58 1.48
CA ASP A 198 23.06 16.43 0.44
C ASP A 198 21.95 17.25 -0.22
N MET A 199 22.02 18.57 -0.12
CA MET A 199 21.03 19.50 -0.67
C MET A 199 20.79 19.33 -2.18
N GLY A 200 21.78 18.86 -2.95
CA GLY A 200 21.64 18.56 -4.37
C GLY A 200 20.76 17.36 -4.73
N LEU A 201 20.39 16.52 -3.74
CA LEU A 201 19.52 15.36 -3.92
C LEU A 201 18.06 15.61 -3.50
N GLN A 202 17.77 16.84 -3.02
CA GLN A 202 16.44 17.23 -2.54
C GLN A 202 15.60 17.97 -3.58
N GLY A 203 16.18 18.26 -4.75
CA GLY A 203 15.55 18.98 -5.87
C GLY A 203 14.92 18.09 -6.92
#